data_376c54d7a34e85455c06062b52a926e5
#
_entry.id   376c54d7a34e85455c06062b52a926e5
#
_cell.length_a   1.000
_cell.length_b   1.000
_cell.length_c   1.000
_cell.angle_alpha   90.00
_cell.angle_beta   90.00
_cell.angle_gamma   90.00
#
_symmetry.space_group_name_H-M   'P 1'
#
loop_
_entity.id
_entity.type
_entity.pdbx_description
1 polymer ?
#
loop_
_entity_poly.entity_id
_entity_poly.type
_entity_poly.pdbx_seq_one_letter_code
_entity_poly.pdbx_strand_id
1 'polypeptide(L)'
;MALEEYKRKRRFAETPEPPPKLEKKSRHRFVVQKHRATRLHYDFRLEMEGVLKSWAVPKGPSLDPADKRLAMQVEDHPVSYFDFEGIIPEGNYGAGTVMVWDVGTWEPLSPQPVKGKFVPGTDAEASEMLKKGDFKIRLHGKKLKGDFALIHMRSRRPGSKGTEWLLIKKQDDAVIKGYDIEKDDKSALTGRTMREIAGDQGSAEWESDRRASRGKVKAHWLAETLAKLDKKKTTEKRLSLRSGQAPEHSVKKKPKK
;
A
#
# COMPACT_ATOMS: atom_id res chain seq x y z
N MET A 1 -22.50 -8.72 -7.56
CA MET A 1 -21.58 -8.49 -8.70
C MET A 1 -20.28 -7.86 -8.17
N ALA A 2 -19.14 -8.05 -8.85
CA ALA A 2 -17.80 -7.75 -8.28
C ALA A 2 -17.55 -6.27 -7.89
N LEU A 3 -18.24 -5.28 -8.47
CA LEU A 3 -18.03 -3.84 -8.21
C LEU A 3 -19.21 -3.12 -7.55
N GLU A 4 -20.20 -3.83 -7.04
CA GLU A 4 -21.38 -3.19 -6.43
C GLU A 4 -21.04 -2.41 -5.16
N GLU A 5 -20.15 -2.96 -4.32
CA GLU A 5 -19.72 -2.28 -3.10
C GLU A 5 -18.85 -1.05 -3.40
N TYR A 6 -17.98 -1.15 -4.39
CA TYR A 6 -17.21 -0.01 -4.90
C TYR A 6 -18.13 1.11 -5.36
N LYS A 7 -19.15 0.79 -6.18
CA LYS A 7 -20.15 1.74 -6.67
C LYS A 7 -20.96 2.37 -5.55
N ARG A 8 -21.39 1.57 -4.57
CA ARG A 8 -22.22 2.05 -3.46
C ARG A 8 -21.50 3.06 -2.57
N LYS A 9 -20.19 2.92 -2.39
CA LYS A 9 -19.36 3.73 -1.49
C LYS A 9 -18.94 5.07 -2.10
N ARG A 10 -19.14 5.31 -3.40
CA ARG A 10 -18.57 6.45 -4.11
C ARG A 10 -19.60 7.31 -4.79
N ARG A 11 -19.31 8.61 -4.81
CA ARG A 11 -20.07 9.61 -5.56
C ARG A 11 -19.19 10.09 -6.72
N PHE A 12 -19.27 9.41 -7.85
CA PHE A 12 -18.39 9.68 -9.01
C PHE A 12 -18.53 11.09 -9.60
N ALA A 13 -19.54 11.85 -9.18
CA ALA A 13 -19.65 13.26 -9.49
C ALA A 13 -18.82 14.17 -8.56
N GLU A 14 -18.18 13.63 -7.52
CA GLU A 14 -17.48 14.37 -6.46
C GLU A 14 -16.04 13.85 -6.22
N THR A 15 -15.61 12.81 -6.95
CA THR A 15 -14.29 12.19 -6.77
C THR A 15 -13.63 11.95 -8.13
N PRO A 16 -12.29 12.10 -8.25
CA PRO A 16 -11.53 11.75 -9.46
C PRO A 16 -11.37 10.24 -9.66
N GLU A 17 -11.88 9.43 -8.75
CA GLU A 17 -11.78 7.98 -8.84
C GLU A 17 -12.53 7.45 -10.08
N PRO A 18 -11.96 6.47 -10.82
CA PRO A 18 -12.56 5.97 -12.04
C PRO A 18 -13.90 5.24 -11.78
N PRO A 19 -14.84 5.32 -12.74
CA PRO A 19 -16.13 4.65 -12.63
C PRO A 19 -15.98 3.12 -12.62
N PRO A 20 -16.95 2.37 -12.05
CA PRO A 20 -16.91 0.91 -12.00
C PRO A 20 -17.07 0.30 -13.40
N LYS A 21 -15.98 -0.30 -13.92
CA LYS A 21 -15.95 -1.00 -15.19
C LYS A 21 -15.18 -2.30 -15.03
N LEU A 22 -15.78 -3.40 -15.49
CA LEU A 22 -15.12 -4.70 -15.54
C LEU A 22 -14.27 -4.83 -16.80
N GLU A 23 -13.05 -5.33 -16.66
CA GLU A 23 -12.18 -5.68 -17.78
C GLU A 23 -12.41 -7.13 -18.20
N LYS A 24 -12.33 -7.38 -19.53
CA LYS A 24 -12.56 -8.73 -20.07
C LYS A 24 -11.33 -9.63 -19.98
N LYS A 25 -10.12 -9.06 -19.91
CA LYS A 25 -8.86 -9.79 -19.88
C LYS A 25 -8.02 -9.31 -18.71
N SER A 26 -7.52 -10.24 -17.90
CA SER A 26 -6.50 -9.96 -16.91
C SER A 26 -5.12 -9.89 -17.57
N ARG A 27 -4.29 -8.96 -17.11
CA ARG A 27 -2.86 -8.83 -17.47
C ARG A 27 -1.97 -9.22 -16.31
N HIS A 28 -2.54 -9.75 -15.23
CA HIS A 28 -1.82 -10.11 -14.00
C HIS A 28 -0.96 -8.94 -13.48
N ARG A 29 -1.49 -7.74 -13.50
CA ARG A 29 -0.82 -6.57 -12.92
C ARG A 29 -1.08 -6.49 -11.43
N PHE A 30 -0.14 -5.92 -10.68
CA PHE A 30 -0.38 -5.53 -9.30
C PHE A 30 0.05 -4.09 -9.07
N VAL A 31 -0.59 -3.45 -8.13
CA VAL A 31 -0.25 -2.12 -7.66
C VAL A 31 -0.30 -2.08 -6.14
N VAL A 32 0.62 -1.33 -5.55
CA VAL A 32 0.57 -0.93 -4.15
C VAL A 32 0.41 0.58 -4.11
N GLN A 33 -0.69 1.04 -3.53
CA GLN A 33 -0.95 2.47 -3.38
C GLN A 33 -0.75 2.86 -1.91
N LYS A 34 0.22 3.75 -1.66
CA LYS A 34 0.40 4.37 -0.33
C LYS A 34 -0.68 5.42 -0.17
N HIS A 35 -1.55 5.22 0.81
CA HIS A 35 -2.73 6.04 0.99
C HIS A 35 -2.71 6.73 2.36
N ARG A 36 -2.67 8.04 2.32
CA ARG A 36 -2.77 8.89 3.51
C ARG A 36 -4.22 9.38 3.65
N ALA A 37 -5.07 8.52 4.16
CA ALA A 37 -6.41 8.85 4.62
C ALA A 37 -6.37 9.31 6.11
N THR A 38 -7.38 9.01 6.92
CA THR A 38 -7.36 9.23 8.38
C THR A 38 -6.15 8.58 9.03
N ARG A 39 -5.72 7.42 8.51
CA ARG A 39 -4.48 6.73 8.91
C ARG A 39 -3.72 6.31 7.66
N LEU A 40 -2.39 6.43 7.71
CA LEU A 40 -1.54 5.91 6.65
C LEU A 40 -1.67 4.39 6.56
N HIS A 41 -1.88 3.90 5.36
CA HIS A 41 -1.88 2.48 5.02
C HIS A 41 -1.43 2.29 3.57
N TYR A 42 -1.29 1.03 3.16
CA TYR A 42 -0.93 0.67 1.79
C TYR A 42 -2.01 -0.25 1.25
N ASP A 43 -2.61 0.15 0.14
CA ASP A 43 -3.58 -0.68 -0.58
C ASP A 43 -2.83 -1.60 -1.54
N PHE A 44 -2.80 -2.88 -1.23
CA PHE A 44 -2.25 -3.93 -2.07
C PHE A 44 -3.35 -4.49 -2.98
N ARG A 45 -3.16 -4.41 -4.29
CA ARG A 45 -4.16 -4.79 -5.28
C ARG A 45 -3.60 -5.70 -6.35
N LEU A 46 -4.35 -6.76 -6.69
CA LEU A 46 -4.02 -7.74 -7.72
C LEU A 46 -5.11 -7.75 -8.79
N GLU A 47 -4.73 -7.54 -10.05
CA GLU A 47 -5.64 -7.68 -11.20
C GLU A 47 -5.97 -9.15 -11.42
N MET A 48 -7.23 -9.52 -11.18
CA MET A 48 -7.74 -10.87 -11.26
C MET A 48 -9.24 -10.84 -11.57
N GLU A 49 -9.73 -11.71 -12.45
CA GLU A 49 -11.16 -11.83 -12.78
C GLU A 49 -11.81 -10.49 -13.24
N GLY A 50 -11.02 -9.64 -13.92
CA GLY A 50 -11.50 -8.37 -14.49
C GLY A 50 -11.65 -7.22 -13.49
N VAL A 51 -11.13 -7.39 -12.27
CA VAL A 51 -11.11 -6.38 -11.19
C VAL A 51 -9.74 -6.35 -10.51
N LEU A 52 -9.56 -5.41 -9.61
CA LEU A 52 -8.45 -5.38 -8.66
C LEU A 52 -8.94 -5.94 -7.31
N LYS A 53 -8.58 -7.20 -7.00
CA LYS A 53 -8.74 -7.77 -5.66
C LYS A 53 -7.88 -6.97 -4.69
N SER A 54 -8.43 -6.50 -3.57
CA SER A 54 -7.80 -5.42 -2.80
C SER A 54 -7.73 -5.71 -1.31
N TRP A 55 -6.58 -5.35 -0.70
CA TRP A 55 -6.32 -5.44 0.74
C TRP A 55 -5.66 -4.16 1.25
N ALA A 56 -6.19 -3.60 2.32
CA ALA A 56 -5.53 -2.51 3.06
C ALA A 56 -4.51 -3.10 4.04
N VAL A 57 -3.25 -2.69 3.95
CA VAL A 57 -2.12 -3.16 4.75
C VAL A 57 -1.61 -2.00 5.60
N PRO A 58 -1.97 -1.90 6.91
CA PRO A 58 -1.66 -0.73 7.73
C PRO A 58 -0.18 -0.40 7.88
N LYS A 59 0.67 -1.42 7.91
CA LYS A 59 2.14 -1.26 8.01
C LYS A 59 2.86 -1.45 6.68
N GLY A 60 2.10 -1.57 5.58
CA GLY A 60 2.63 -1.88 4.26
C GLY A 60 3.20 -3.30 4.12
N PRO A 61 3.42 -3.75 2.88
CA PRO A 61 4.11 -5.01 2.60
C PRO A 61 5.57 -4.97 3.08
N SER A 62 6.18 -6.15 3.25
CA SER A 62 7.58 -6.28 3.66
C SER A 62 8.29 -7.32 2.80
N LEU A 63 9.59 -7.12 2.58
CA LEU A 63 10.50 -8.11 1.98
C LEU A 63 11.20 -8.99 3.05
N ASP A 64 10.87 -8.79 4.34
CA ASP A 64 11.36 -9.64 5.43
C ASP A 64 10.33 -10.73 5.76
N PRO A 65 10.68 -12.03 5.66
CA PRO A 65 9.78 -13.13 6.02
C PRO A 65 9.38 -13.17 7.51
N ALA A 66 10.14 -12.51 8.39
CA ALA A 66 9.78 -12.38 9.80
C ALA A 66 8.56 -11.48 10.02
N ASP A 67 8.30 -10.57 9.07
CA ASP A 67 7.19 -9.64 9.11
C ASP A 67 5.89 -10.29 8.61
N LYS A 68 4.97 -10.54 9.53
CA LYS A 68 3.60 -10.96 9.21
C LYS A 68 2.71 -9.71 9.17
N ARG A 69 2.41 -9.20 7.98
CA ARG A 69 1.65 -7.97 7.81
C ARG A 69 0.16 -8.24 7.76
N LEU A 70 -0.59 -7.61 8.66
CA LEU A 70 -2.05 -7.64 8.59
C LEU A 70 -2.49 -7.00 7.27
N ALA A 71 -3.37 -7.69 6.56
CA ALA A 71 -3.98 -7.24 5.32
C ALA A 71 -5.50 -7.39 5.44
N MET A 72 -6.22 -6.28 5.44
CA MET A 72 -7.68 -6.27 5.55
C MET A 72 -8.27 -6.29 4.15
N GLN A 73 -8.97 -7.37 3.79
CA GLN A 73 -9.66 -7.44 2.52
C GLN A 73 -10.75 -6.38 2.46
N VAL A 74 -10.74 -5.60 1.39
CA VAL A 74 -11.72 -4.55 1.11
C VAL A 74 -12.45 -4.86 -0.19
N GLU A 75 -13.33 -3.96 -0.63
CA GLU A 75 -14.05 -4.13 -1.88
C GLU A 75 -13.13 -4.22 -3.10
N ASP A 76 -13.54 -4.98 -4.10
CA ASP A 76 -12.89 -5.03 -5.40
C ASP A 76 -12.95 -3.65 -6.08
N HIS A 77 -11.87 -3.25 -6.73
CA HIS A 77 -11.78 -1.99 -7.47
C HIS A 77 -11.75 -2.25 -8.98
N PRO A 78 -12.20 -1.28 -9.82
CA PRO A 78 -12.07 -1.40 -11.27
C PRO A 78 -10.59 -1.40 -11.68
N VAL A 79 -10.24 -2.08 -12.76
CA VAL A 79 -8.86 -2.13 -13.26
C VAL A 79 -8.33 -0.75 -13.63
N SER A 80 -9.19 0.16 -14.05
CA SER A 80 -8.84 1.57 -14.30
C SER A 80 -8.36 2.34 -13.06
N TYR A 81 -8.52 1.78 -11.84
CA TYR A 81 -7.96 2.35 -10.61
C TYR A 81 -6.46 2.08 -10.45
N PHE A 82 -5.88 1.25 -11.32
CA PHE A 82 -4.49 0.80 -11.25
C PHE A 82 -3.49 1.95 -11.22
N ASP A 83 -3.70 2.96 -12.08
CA ASP A 83 -2.80 4.12 -12.23
C ASP A 83 -3.26 5.33 -11.41
N PHE A 84 -4.27 5.17 -10.55
CA PHE A 84 -4.80 6.28 -9.79
C PHE A 84 -3.78 6.79 -8.77
N GLU A 85 -3.30 8.01 -9.00
CA GLU A 85 -2.43 8.78 -8.12
C GLU A 85 -2.97 10.22 -8.03
N GLY A 86 -3.26 10.70 -6.82
CA GLY A 86 -3.84 12.03 -6.63
C GLY A 86 -4.54 12.19 -5.29
N ILE A 87 -5.48 13.12 -5.23
CA ILE A 87 -6.23 13.48 -4.03
C ILE A 87 -7.68 13.06 -4.18
N ILE A 88 -8.18 12.30 -3.20
CA ILE A 88 -9.61 12.04 -3.01
C ILE A 88 -10.12 13.16 -2.09
N PRO A 89 -11.09 14.00 -2.54
CA PRO A 89 -11.56 15.15 -1.79
C PRO A 89 -12.17 14.77 -0.44
N GLU A 90 -12.06 15.67 0.53
CA GLU A 90 -12.67 15.52 1.85
C GLU A 90 -14.19 15.36 1.73
N GLY A 91 -14.78 14.55 2.62
CA GLY A 91 -16.21 14.20 2.58
C GLY A 91 -16.53 12.99 1.71
N ASN A 92 -15.61 12.50 0.89
CA ASN A 92 -15.75 11.25 0.15
C ASN A 92 -15.18 10.06 0.92
N TYR A 93 -15.69 8.87 0.61
CA TYR A 93 -15.13 7.63 1.15
C TYR A 93 -13.67 7.46 0.71
N GLY A 94 -12.77 7.24 1.66
CA GLY A 94 -11.34 7.12 1.35
C GLY A 94 -10.63 8.47 1.12
N ALA A 95 -11.22 9.60 1.56
CA ALA A 95 -10.61 10.92 1.43
C ALA A 95 -9.15 10.94 1.88
N GLY A 96 -8.28 11.55 1.07
CA GLY A 96 -6.84 11.64 1.33
C GLY A 96 -5.99 11.60 0.07
N THR A 97 -4.67 11.52 0.25
CA THR A 97 -3.72 11.45 -0.86
C THR A 97 -3.32 10.02 -1.16
N VAL A 98 -3.37 9.65 -2.42
CA VAL A 98 -3.01 8.34 -2.94
C VAL A 98 -1.77 8.47 -3.82
N MET A 99 -0.74 7.68 -3.54
CA MET A 99 0.49 7.58 -4.32
C MET A 99 0.66 6.15 -4.81
N VAL A 100 0.95 5.96 -6.09
CA VAL A 100 1.32 4.66 -6.64
C VAL A 100 2.73 4.29 -6.17
N TRP A 101 2.80 3.59 -5.02
CA TRP A 101 4.07 3.27 -4.36
C TRP A 101 4.86 2.19 -5.08
N ASP A 102 4.19 1.15 -5.59
CA ASP A 102 4.82 0.11 -6.42
C ASP A 102 3.87 -0.39 -7.51
N VAL A 103 4.44 -0.83 -8.63
CA VAL A 103 3.71 -1.42 -9.76
C VAL A 103 4.51 -2.53 -10.39
N GLY A 104 3.82 -3.50 -10.95
CA GLY A 104 4.42 -4.60 -11.68
C GLY A 104 3.41 -5.63 -12.14
N THR A 105 3.89 -6.84 -12.37
CA THR A 105 3.09 -8.01 -12.67
C THR A 105 3.19 -9.05 -11.55
N TRP A 106 2.22 -9.93 -11.48
CA TRP A 106 2.25 -11.06 -10.58
C TRP A 106 1.94 -12.34 -11.35
N GLU A 107 2.37 -13.46 -10.82
CA GLU A 107 1.98 -14.78 -11.32
C GLU A 107 1.47 -15.64 -10.16
N PRO A 108 0.47 -16.48 -10.39
CA PRO A 108 0.06 -17.47 -9.42
C PRO A 108 1.19 -18.50 -9.23
N LEU A 109 1.33 -18.97 -8.00
CA LEU A 109 2.24 -20.07 -7.68
C LEU A 109 1.44 -21.34 -7.46
N SER A 110 2.10 -22.49 -7.61
CA SER A 110 1.50 -23.79 -7.32
C SER A 110 1.01 -23.85 -5.87
N PRO A 111 -0.10 -24.55 -5.60
CA PRO A 111 -0.63 -24.68 -4.24
C PRO A 111 0.36 -25.35 -3.26
N GLN A 112 1.18 -26.24 -3.78
CA GLN A 112 2.23 -26.95 -3.04
C GLN A 112 3.58 -26.78 -3.73
N PRO A 113 4.68 -26.76 -2.99
CA PRO A 113 6.01 -26.69 -3.58
C PRO A 113 6.34 -28.01 -4.31
N VAL A 114 6.97 -27.86 -5.47
CA VAL A 114 7.53 -28.99 -6.24
C VAL A 114 9.04 -29.02 -5.96
N LYS A 115 9.54 -30.13 -5.43
CA LYS A 115 10.96 -30.27 -5.01
C LYS A 115 11.43 -29.13 -4.12
N GLY A 116 10.58 -28.70 -3.18
CA GLY A 116 10.87 -27.62 -2.21
C GLY A 116 10.77 -26.20 -2.73
N LYS A 117 10.42 -25.98 -4.00
CA LYS A 117 10.25 -24.65 -4.61
C LYS A 117 8.83 -24.49 -5.15
N PHE A 118 8.27 -23.28 -5.02
CA PHE A 118 7.03 -22.92 -5.70
C PHE A 118 7.33 -22.71 -7.18
N VAL A 119 6.46 -23.27 -8.03
CA VAL A 119 6.52 -23.12 -9.49
C VAL A 119 5.31 -22.32 -9.97
N PRO A 120 5.34 -21.73 -11.18
CA PRO A 120 4.18 -21.07 -11.75
C PRO A 120 2.94 -21.96 -11.73
N GLY A 121 1.82 -21.41 -11.31
CA GLY A 121 0.51 -22.04 -11.28
C GLY A 121 -0.40 -21.49 -12.38
N THR A 122 -1.67 -21.89 -12.33
CA THR A 122 -2.72 -21.47 -13.27
C THR A 122 -3.70 -20.49 -12.62
N ASP A 123 -4.47 -19.75 -13.42
CA ASP A 123 -5.53 -18.85 -12.95
C ASP A 123 -6.62 -19.60 -12.18
N ALA A 124 -6.92 -20.84 -12.59
CA ALA A 124 -7.87 -21.69 -11.89
C ALA A 124 -7.37 -22.04 -10.47
N GLU A 125 -6.10 -22.40 -10.34
CA GLU A 125 -5.47 -22.65 -9.04
C GLU A 125 -5.42 -21.37 -8.19
N ALA A 126 -5.15 -20.21 -8.79
CA ALA A 126 -5.19 -18.92 -8.12
C ALA A 126 -6.57 -18.63 -7.52
N SER A 127 -7.64 -18.80 -8.31
CA SER A 127 -9.03 -18.62 -7.86
C SER A 127 -9.38 -19.58 -6.71
N GLU A 128 -8.98 -20.84 -6.81
CA GLU A 128 -9.22 -21.82 -5.75
C GLU A 128 -8.43 -21.51 -4.46
N MET A 129 -7.16 -21.12 -4.59
CA MET A 129 -6.35 -20.72 -3.43
C MET A 129 -6.92 -19.50 -2.73
N LEU A 130 -7.38 -18.50 -3.50
CA LEU A 130 -8.02 -17.31 -2.93
C LEU A 130 -9.28 -17.67 -2.16
N LYS A 131 -10.16 -18.53 -2.72
CA LYS A 131 -11.37 -19.03 -2.03
C LYS A 131 -11.04 -19.83 -0.78
N LYS A 132 -9.99 -20.64 -0.81
CA LYS A 132 -9.53 -21.43 0.35
C LYS A 132 -8.84 -20.59 1.42
N GLY A 133 -8.38 -19.39 1.07
CA GLY A 133 -7.70 -18.49 1.98
C GLY A 133 -6.22 -18.83 2.20
N ASP A 134 -5.56 -19.45 1.23
CA ASP A 134 -4.12 -19.72 1.22
C ASP A 134 -3.59 -19.45 -0.20
N PHE A 135 -3.41 -18.17 -0.49
CA PHE A 135 -3.13 -17.67 -1.83
C PHE A 135 -1.65 -17.32 -1.98
N LYS A 136 -0.97 -18.01 -2.88
CA LYS A 136 0.46 -17.88 -3.15
C LYS A 136 0.70 -17.24 -4.50
N ILE A 137 1.58 -16.24 -4.50
CA ILE A 137 1.88 -15.42 -5.69
C ILE A 137 3.36 -15.08 -5.74
N ARG A 138 3.86 -14.83 -6.93
CA ARG A 138 5.16 -14.18 -7.16
C ARG A 138 4.96 -12.79 -7.72
N LEU A 139 5.64 -11.82 -7.15
CA LEU A 139 5.60 -10.43 -7.57
C LEU A 139 6.85 -10.07 -8.39
N HIS A 140 6.63 -9.31 -9.46
CA HIS A 140 7.65 -8.73 -10.33
C HIS A 140 7.45 -7.21 -10.35
N GLY A 141 7.62 -6.57 -9.18
CA GLY A 141 7.47 -5.14 -9.01
C GLY A 141 8.75 -4.35 -9.24
N LYS A 142 8.63 -3.05 -9.22
CA LYS A 142 9.79 -2.17 -9.17
C LYS A 142 10.48 -2.28 -7.80
N LYS A 143 9.70 -2.39 -6.73
CA LYS A 143 10.15 -2.49 -5.34
C LYS A 143 9.95 -3.88 -4.74
N LEU A 144 8.74 -4.44 -4.82
CA LEU A 144 8.41 -5.75 -4.29
C LEU A 144 8.72 -6.84 -5.32
N LYS A 145 9.51 -7.84 -4.92
CA LYS A 145 9.92 -8.97 -5.77
C LYS A 145 9.83 -10.29 -5.02
N GLY A 146 9.64 -11.37 -5.79
CA GLY A 146 9.67 -12.74 -5.30
C GLY A 146 8.35 -13.22 -4.72
N ASP A 147 8.41 -14.27 -3.92
CA ASP A 147 7.26 -15.06 -3.51
C ASP A 147 6.59 -14.50 -2.25
N PHE A 148 5.26 -14.43 -2.29
CA PHE A 148 4.41 -13.99 -1.18
C PHE A 148 3.27 -14.97 -0.95
N ALA A 149 2.73 -14.95 0.27
CA ALA A 149 1.49 -15.63 0.60
C ALA A 149 0.52 -14.65 1.26
N LEU A 150 -0.74 -14.70 0.82
CA LEU A 150 -1.89 -14.10 1.48
C LEU A 150 -2.65 -15.22 2.18
N ILE A 151 -2.67 -15.19 3.52
CA ILE A 151 -3.28 -16.24 4.35
C ILE A 151 -4.48 -15.65 5.09
N HIS A 152 -5.67 -16.18 4.82
CA HIS A 152 -6.90 -15.78 5.47
C HIS A 152 -6.90 -16.21 6.95
N MET A 153 -7.07 -15.25 7.83
CA MET A 153 -7.17 -15.51 9.26
C MET A 153 -8.62 -15.90 9.60
N ARG A 154 -8.85 -17.20 9.80
CA ARG A 154 -10.15 -17.69 10.27
C ARG A 154 -10.35 -17.27 11.72
N SER A 155 -10.74 -16.00 11.92
CA SER A 155 -10.96 -15.46 13.25
C SER A 155 -12.23 -16.05 13.86
N ARG A 156 -12.11 -16.61 15.07
CA ARG A 156 -13.25 -16.99 15.91
C ARG A 156 -13.65 -15.86 16.88
N ARG A 157 -13.08 -14.65 16.71
CA ARG A 157 -13.39 -13.53 17.61
C ARG A 157 -14.80 -13.02 17.34
N PRO A 158 -15.63 -12.82 18.37
CA PRO A 158 -16.92 -12.15 18.21
C PRO A 158 -16.71 -10.78 17.54
N GLY A 159 -17.50 -10.47 16.49
CA GLY A 159 -17.40 -9.20 15.75
C GLY A 159 -16.36 -9.16 14.62
N SER A 160 -15.58 -10.21 14.38
CA SER A 160 -14.74 -10.31 13.17
C SER A 160 -15.63 -10.38 11.92
N LYS A 161 -15.29 -9.57 10.92
CA LYS A 161 -15.99 -9.57 9.62
C LYS A 161 -15.44 -10.64 8.66
N GLY A 162 -14.43 -11.42 9.08
CA GLY A 162 -13.79 -12.42 8.23
C GLY A 162 -13.02 -11.83 7.04
N THR A 163 -12.54 -10.60 7.19
CA THR A 163 -11.78 -9.88 6.16
C THR A 163 -10.28 -9.81 6.46
N GLU A 164 -9.85 -10.44 7.55
CA GLU A 164 -8.48 -10.39 8.03
C GLU A 164 -7.62 -11.43 7.32
N TRP A 165 -6.54 -10.97 6.71
CA TRP A 165 -5.50 -11.78 6.06
C TRP A 165 -4.14 -11.41 6.60
N LEU A 166 -3.16 -12.28 6.39
CA LEU A 166 -1.73 -11.99 6.58
C LEU A 166 -1.05 -11.97 5.21
N LEU A 167 -0.35 -10.88 4.90
CA LEU A 167 0.58 -10.81 3.78
C LEU A 167 1.98 -11.13 4.29
N ILE A 168 2.60 -12.18 3.77
CA ILE A 168 3.86 -12.73 4.26
C ILE A 168 4.80 -12.95 3.08
N LYS A 169 6.02 -12.39 3.17
CA LYS A 169 7.12 -12.72 2.26
C LYS A 169 7.58 -14.16 2.49
N LYS A 170 7.74 -14.92 1.43
CA LYS A 170 8.33 -16.27 1.49
C LYS A 170 9.85 -16.18 1.35
N GLN A 171 10.52 -17.24 1.80
CA GLN A 171 11.97 -17.35 1.67
C GLN A 171 12.37 -17.57 0.20
N ASP A 172 13.07 -16.62 -0.39
CA ASP A 172 13.65 -16.64 -1.72
C ASP A 172 14.83 -15.64 -1.83
N ASP A 173 15.37 -15.47 -3.04
CA ASP A 173 16.53 -14.61 -3.29
C ASP A 173 16.23 -13.09 -3.18
N ALA A 174 14.96 -12.71 -3.10
CA ALA A 174 14.52 -11.31 -2.97
C ALA A 174 14.29 -10.89 -1.50
N VAL A 175 14.68 -11.71 -0.53
CA VAL A 175 14.53 -11.41 0.90
C VAL A 175 15.46 -10.28 1.33
N ILE A 176 14.92 -9.29 2.03
CA ILE A 176 15.66 -8.22 2.69
C ILE A 176 15.32 -8.24 4.17
N LYS A 177 16.23 -8.72 5.00
CA LYS A 177 16.07 -8.73 6.46
C LYS A 177 16.04 -7.30 7.01
N GLY A 178 15.13 -7.03 7.93
CA GLY A 178 14.95 -5.69 8.51
C GLY A 178 14.45 -4.68 7.50
N TYR A 179 13.66 -5.13 6.52
CA TYR A 179 13.10 -4.27 5.47
C TYR A 179 12.30 -3.11 6.05
N ASP A 180 12.65 -1.90 5.60
CA ASP A 180 11.97 -0.67 6.00
C ASP A 180 11.31 -0.03 4.77
N ILE A 181 9.99 -0.12 4.71
CA ILE A 181 9.16 0.42 3.61
C ILE A 181 9.21 1.95 3.52
N GLU A 182 9.56 2.65 4.60
CA GLU A 182 9.61 4.12 4.62
C GLU A 182 10.85 4.68 3.91
N LYS A 183 11.88 3.86 3.68
CA LYS A 183 13.11 4.29 2.98
C LYS A 183 12.89 4.62 1.51
N ASP A 184 11.89 4.02 0.89
CA ASP A 184 11.54 4.24 -0.52
C ASP A 184 10.18 4.94 -0.61
N ASP A 185 10.17 6.26 -0.41
CA ASP A 185 8.97 7.11 -0.31
C ASP A 185 8.67 7.88 -1.61
N LYS A 186 8.93 7.28 -2.77
CA LYS A 186 8.63 7.87 -4.07
C LYS A 186 7.64 7.03 -4.85
N SER A 187 6.80 7.70 -5.65
CA SER A 187 5.91 7.04 -6.59
C SER A 187 6.71 6.22 -7.61
N ALA A 188 6.30 4.96 -7.80
CA ALA A 188 6.83 4.11 -8.84
C ALA A 188 6.38 4.56 -10.26
N LEU A 189 5.31 5.37 -10.34
CA LEU A 189 4.75 5.87 -11.59
C LEU A 189 5.37 7.20 -11.97
N THR A 190 5.34 8.19 -11.07
CA THR A 190 5.71 9.58 -11.36
C THR A 190 7.01 10.03 -10.71
N GLY A 191 7.57 9.26 -9.76
CA GLY A 191 8.75 9.63 -8.98
C GLY A 191 8.49 10.67 -7.89
N ARG A 192 7.24 11.16 -7.75
CA ARG A 192 6.84 12.16 -6.75
C ARG A 192 6.70 11.54 -5.35
N THR A 193 6.90 12.37 -4.35
CA THR A 193 6.60 12.04 -2.95
C THR A 193 5.12 12.28 -2.63
N MET A 194 4.61 11.70 -1.54
CA MET A 194 3.25 11.99 -1.04
C MET A 194 2.99 13.48 -0.83
N ARG A 195 4.02 14.23 -0.46
CA ARG A 195 3.91 15.68 -0.21
C ARG A 195 3.74 16.47 -1.51
N GLU A 196 4.49 16.10 -2.53
CA GLU A 196 4.40 16.71 -3.86
C GLU A 196 3.04 16.42 -4.49
N ILE A 197 2.53 15.18 -4.37
CA ILE A 197 1.20 14.82 -4.86
C ILE A 197 0.11 15.62 -4.12
N ALA A 198 0.23 15.83 -2.80
CA ALA A 198 -0.74 16.54 -1.98
C ALA A 198 -0.75 18.06 -2.20
N GLY A 199 0.37 18.65 -2.66
CA GLY A 199 0.53 20.09 -2.82
C GLY A 199 0.69 20.58 -4.24
N ASP A 200 0.77 19.68 -5.21
CA ASP A 200 1.03 20.00 -6.61
C ASP A 200 -0.26 20.42 -7.32
N GLN A 201 -0.21 21.54 -8.08
CA GLN A 201 -1.30 21.99 -8.96
C GLN A 201 -1.58 20.98 -10.10
N GLY A 202 -0.62 20.11 -10.43
CA GLY A 202 -0.76 19.01 -11.40
C GLY A 202 -1.26 17.71 -10.79
N SER A 203 -1.55 17.63 -9.50
CA SER A 203 -2.25 16.47 -8.92
C SER A 203 -3.63 16.39 -9.53
N ALA A 204 -4.10 15.18 -9.83
CA ALA A 204 -5.45 14.94 -10.34
C ALA A 204 -6.48 15.34 -9.28
N GLU A 205 -6.72 16.62 -9.14
CA GLU A 205 -7.81 17.18 -8.35
C GLU A 205 -9.00 17.30 -9.29
N TRP A 206 -10.06 16.54 -9.02
CA TRP A 206 -11.24 16.60 -9.85
C TRP A 206 -12.03 17.89 -9.55
N GLU A 207 -12.09 18.80 -10.50
CA GLU A 207 -13.00 19.93 -10.47
C GLU A 207 -14.36 19.45 -11.01
N SER A 208 -15.34 19.27 -10.13
CA SER A 208 -16.71 19.05 -10.57
C SER A 208 -17.27 20.33 -11.16
N ASP A 209 -17.92 20.25 -12.33
CA ASP A 209 -18.67 21.35 -12.95
C ASP A 209 -19.86 21.84 -12.08
N ARG A 210 -20.15 21.17 -10.99
CA ARG A 210 -21.06 21.68 -9.96
C ARG A 210 -20.34 22.79 -9.22
N ARG A 211 -20.82 24.01 -9.37
CA ARG A 211 -20.50 25.12 -8.48
C ARG A 211 -20.64 24.62 -7.03
N ALA A 212 -19.51 24.33 -6.41
CA ALA A 212 -19.45 24.00 -5.01
C ALA A 212 -20.09 25.19 -4.28
N SER A 213 -21.16 24.91 -3.54
CA SER A 213 -21.71 25.88 -2.61
C SER A 213 -20.59 26.28 -1.65
N ARG A 214 -20.01 27.47 -1.87
CA ARG A 214 -19.12 28.21 -1.01
C ARG A 214 -18.21 27.36 -0.10
N GLY A 215 -17.08 26.99 -0.61
CA GLY A 215 -15.96 26.42 0.15
C GLY A 215 -15.02 25.78 -0.85
N LYS A 216 -14.03 26.52 -1.36
CA LYS A 216 -12.86 25.90 -1.98
C LYS A 216 -12.21 25.04 -0.90
N VAL A 217 -12.53 23.77 -0.84
CA VAL A 217 -11.77 22.80 -0.06
C VAL A 217 -10.47 22.59 -0.83
N LYS A 218 -9.55 23.53 -0.63
CA LYS A 218 -8.17 23.33 -1.04
C LYS A 218 -7.64 22.21 -0.17
N ALA A 219 -6.93 21.27 -0.73
CA ALA A 219 -6.14 20.26 -0.01
C ALA A 219 -5.06 20.89 0.91
N HIS A 220 -5.15 22.18 1.16
CA HIS A 220 -4.31 23.01 2.02
C HIS A 220 -4.17 22.43 3.43
N TRP A 221 -5.25 21.90 4.01
CA TRP A 221 -5.22 21.27 5.33
C TRP A 221 -4.31 20.03 5.37
N LEU A 222 -4.27 19.23 4.28
CA LEU A 222 -3.43 18.03 4.20
C LEU A 222 -1.97 18.42 4.01
N ALA A 223 -1.69 19.41 3.15
CA ALA A 223 -0.36 19.99 3.00
C ALA A 223 0.14 20.62 4.31
N GLU A 224 -0.72 21.34 5.05
CA GLU A 224 -0.40 21.86 6.38
C GLU A 224 -0.15 20.75 7.41
N THR A 225 -0.95 19.69 7.39
CA THR A 225 -0.78 18.56 8.31
C THR A 225 0.55 17.85 8.03
N LEU A 226 0.89 17.63 6.76
CA LEU A 226 2.17 17.07 6.35
C LEU A 226 3.34 17.97 6.76
N ALA A 227 3.22 19.28 6.53
CA ALA A 227 4.23 20.26 6.93
C ALA A 227 4.42 20.35 8.48
N LYS A 228 3.35 20.18 9.25
CA LYS A 228 3.41 20.11 10.72
C LYS A 228 4.12 18.85 11.21
N LEU A 229 3.87 17.69 10.55
CA LEU A 229 4.54 16.42 10.86
C LEU A 229 6.04 16.48 10.54
N ASP A 230 6.42 17.08 9.42
CA ASP A 230 7.82 17.26 9.05
C ASP A 230 8.56 18.19 10.01
N LYS A 231 7.92 19.30 10.44
CA LYS A 231 8.47 20.20 11.47
C LYS A 231 8.68 19.48 12.79
N LYS A 232 7.75 18.59 13.20
CA LYS A 232 7.87 17.80 14.42
C LYS A 232 9.04 16.82 14.33
N LYS A 233 9.17 16.08 13.23
CA LYS A 233 10.32 15.17 12.96
C LYS A 233 11.66 15.92 12.97
N THR A 234 11.70 17.12 12.36
CA THR A 234 12.91 17.95 12.33
C THR A 234 13.28 18.48 13.71
N THR A 235 12.29 18.84 14.54
CA THR A 235 12.49 19.31 15.92
C THR A 235 12.97 18.15 16.81
N GLU A 236 12.36 16.97 16.71
CA GLU A 236 12.78 15.77 17.45
C GLU A 236 14.21 15.36 17.07
N LYS A 237 14.56 15.40 15.78
CA LYS A 237 15.92 15.14 15.30
C LYS A 237 16.93 16.18 15.81
N ARG A 238 16.55 17.47 15.90
CA ARG A 238 17.40 18.51 16.49
C ARG A 238 17.56 18.37 18.00
N LEU A 239 16.52 17.92 18.71
CA LEU A 239 16.58 17.64 20.14
C LEU A 239 17.46 16.41 20.43
N SER A 240 17.34 15.33 19.64
CA SER A 240 18.19 14.15 19.78
C SER A 240 19.68 14.43 19.47
N LEU A 241 19.97 15.36 18.55
CA LEU A 241 21.34 15.80 18.27
C LEU A 241 21.91 16.73 19.34
N ARG A 242 21.06 17.45 20.10
CA ARG A 242 21.49 18.30 21.22
C ARG A 242 21.67 17.53 22.54
N SER A 243 20.98 16.42 22.73
CA SER A 243 21.12 15.54 23.90
C SER A 243 22.28 14.53 23.76
N GLY A 244 22.90 14.43 22.59
CA GLY A 244 24.09 13.61 22.36
C GLY A 244 25.35 14.38 22.73
N GLN A 245 25.61 14.58 24.04
CA GLN A 245 26.94 14.92 24.52
C GLN A 245 27.89 13.76 24.15
N ALA A 246 28.97 14.12 23.45
CA ALA A 246 30.01 13.17 23.08
C ALA A 246 30.61 12.52 24.34
N PRO A 247 30.89 11.21 24.33
CA PRO A 247 31.59 10.58 25.44
C PRO A 247 33.03 11.08 25.45
N GLU A 248 33.45 11.66 26.57
CA GLU A 248 34.84 12.00 26.86
C GLU A 248 35.73 10.76 26.79
N HIS A 249 36.68 10.76 25.86
CA HIS A 249 37.78 9.81 25.83
C HIS A 249 38.73 10.05 27.00
N SER A 250 38.51 9.34 28.11
CA SER A 250 39.54 9.23 29.14
C SER A 250 40.65 8.26 28.71
N VAL A 251 41.75 8.80 28.23
CA VAL A 251 42.98 8.07 28.00
C VAL A 251 43.58 7.69 29.36
N LYS A 252 43.41 6.43 29.79
CA LYS A 252 44.17 5.87 30.93
C LYS A 252 45.54 5.47 30.45
N LYS A 253 46.58 6.26 30.81
CA LYS A 253 47.98 5.90 30.74
C LYS A 253 48.22 4.69 31.65
N LYS A 254 48.82 3.63 31.10
CA LYS A 254 49.40 2.52 31.89
C LYS A 254 50.74 2.97 32.48
N PRO A 255 51.05 2.69 33.77
CA PRO A 255 52.42 2.85 34.25
C PRO A 255 53.29 1.66 33.85
N LYS A 256 54.51 1.98 33.48
CA LYS A 256 55.61 1.00 33.30
C LYS A 256 56.05 0.50 34.69
N LYS A 257 56.07 -0.78 34.89
CA LYS A 257 57.18 -1.56 35.46
C LYS A 257 57.06 -3.01 35.01
#